data_4463a86801fe92bb7e01766e8c090553
#
_entry.id   4463a86801fe92bb7e01766e8c090553
#
_cell.length_a   1.000
_cell.length_b   1.000
_cell.length_c   1.000
_cell.angle_alpha   90.00
_cell.angle_beta   90.00
_cell.angle_gamma   90.00
#
_symmetry.space_group_name_H-M   'P 1'
#
loop_
_entity.id
_entity.type
_entity.pdbx_description
1 polymer ?
#
loop_
_entity_poly.entity_id
_entity_poly.type
_entity_poly.pdbx_seq_one_letter_code
_entity_poly.pdbx_strand_id
1 'polypeptide(L)'
;VRTFTVGDIDETTVFFPDGTGQVFTPNFSVIGGTLSRKLSDNTSVGVNANLVRESFGRVSASGSSFDLGVQYKGLLGMENLDIGFVLKNFGQPMKYGGEGLGILANAQGGDRPVEFYKVDAAAFDLPFLFDMGLSYNIAGADLGLTYTSNYYATDELKFSAGYTLAGLASVSVGMQSSGVAQTLEHKAGSADYETTEVTGDWYTNPSDGVSFGASLDLSRLTGMNLSVDYSMLPMGDFGTNSIVAMRLAY
;
A
#
# COMPACT_ATOMS: atom_id res chain seq x y z
N VAL A 1 0.70 13.50 4.66
CA VAL A 1 0.52 13.56 3.19
C VAL A 1 1.45 12.56 2.56
N ARG A 2 0.95 11.77 1.60
CA ARG A 2 1.75 10.87 0.77
C ARG A 2 1.44 11.20 -0.68
N THR A 3 2.46 11.27 -1.51
CA THR A 3 2.32 11.47 -2.95
C THR A 3 3.24 10.49 -3.65
N PHE A 4 2.72 9.83 -4.65
CA PHE A 4 3.47 8.95 -5.52
C PHE A 4 3.24 9.39 -6.96
N THR A 5 4.32 9.57 -7.70
CA THR A 5 4.29 9.99 -9.10
C THR A 5 5.11 8.99 -9.90
N VAL A 6 4.50 8.40 -10.89
CA VAL A 6 5.19 7.61 -11.91
C VAL A 6 5.71 8.61 -12.94
N GLY A 7 6.91 8.48 -13.43
CA GLY A 7 7.47 9.38 -14.44
C GLY A 7 6.53 9.59 -15.64
N ASP A 8 6.91 10.48 -16.54
CA ASP A 8 6.13 10.79 -17.74
C ASP A 8 5.95 9.56 -18.61
N ILE A 9 4.72 9.34 -19.07
CA ILE A 9 4.33 8.25 -19.96
C ILE A 9 3.86 8.86 -21.28
N ASP A 10 4.40 8.38 -22.40
CA ASP A 10 3.98 8.81 -23.74
C ASP A 10 2.53 8.38 -24.00
N GLU A 11 1.71 9.31 -24.46
CA GLU A 11 0.36 9.00 -24.90
C GLU A 11 0.41 8.28 -26.26
N THR A 12 -0.08 7.05 -26.29
CA THR A 12 -0.19 6.25 -27.51
C THR A 12 -1.65 6.03 -27.89
N THR A 13 -1.93 5.93 -29.17
CA THR A 13 -3.25 5.60 -29.69
C THR A 13 -3.14 4.51 -30.75
N VAL A 14 -4.26 3.90 -31.13
CA VAL A 14 -4.29 2.91 -32.22
C VAL A 14 -3.72 3.45 -33.54
N PHE A 15 -3.85 4.77 -33.77
CA PHE A 15 -3.33 5.43 -34.98
C PHE A 15 -1.88 5.91 -34.81
N PHE A 16 -1.42 6.09 -33.60
CA PHE A 16 -0.06 6.55 -33.28
C PHE A 16 0.54 5.65 -32.20
N PRO A 17 0.91 4.41 -32.55
CA PRO A 17 1.44 3.45 -31.57
C PRO A 17 2.81 3.83 -31.02
N ASP A 18 3.58 4.63 -31.78
CA ASP A 18 4.90 5.13 -31.36
C ASP A 18 4.83 6.41 -30.51
N GLY A 19 3.61 6.90 -30.23
CA GLY A 19 3.34 8.09 -29.44
C GLY A 19 2.67 9.21 -30.22
N THR A 20 1.81 9.98 -29.55
CA THR A 20 1.16 11.18 -30.11
C THR A 20 2.04 12.43 -29.99
N GLY A 21 3.19 12.33 -29.31
CA GLY A 21 4.02 13.45 -28.91
C GLY A 21 3.52 14.17 -27.64
N GLN A 22 2.44 13.67 -27.05
CA GLN A 22 1.96 14.13 -25.74
C GLN A 22 2.39 13.14 -24.65
N VAL A 23 2.63 13.67 -23.47
CA VAL A 23 2.97 12.87 -22.26
C VAL A 23 1.96 13.16 -21.16
N PHE A 24 1.76 12.19 -20.29
CA PHE A 24 1.01 12.40 -19.06
C PHE A 24 1.76 11.77 -17.87
N THR A 25 1.57 12.35 -16.72
CA THR A 25 2.25 11.91 -15.49
C THR A 25 1.18 11.37 -14.54
N PRO A 26 1.11 10.05 -14.33
CA PRO A 26 0.24 9.47 -13.32
C PRO A 26 0.61 9.98 -11.93
N ASN A 27 -0.39 10.39 -11.17
CA ASN A 27 -0.21 10.87 -9.81
C ASN A 27 -1.22 10.21 -8.87
N PHE A 28 -0.71 9.75 -7.74
CA PHE A 28 -1.49 9.25 -6.63
C PHE A 28 -1.17 10.07 -5.38
N SER A 29 -2.20 10.56 -4.69
CA SER A 29 -2.02 11.34 -3.48
C SER A 29 -3.00 10.95 -2.38
N VAL A 30 -2.52 10.92 -1.14
CA VAL A 30 -3.32 10.68 0.04
C VAL A 30 -3.02 11.76 1.08
N ILE A 31 -4.07 12.41 1.57
CA ILE A 31 -4.00 13.35 2.67
C ILE A 31 -4.83 12.77 3.81
N GLY A 32 -4.22 12.57 4.97
CA GLY A 32 -4.91 11.99 6.11
C GLY A 32 -4.63 12.69 7.42
N GLY A 33 -5.53 12.47 8.37
CA GLY A 33 -5.40 12.93 9.75
C GLY A 33 -5.71 11.80 10.71
N THR A 34 -4.89 11.66 11.75
CA THR A 34 -5.01 10.59 12.75
C THR A 34 -5.38 11.16 14.10
N LEU A 35 -6.37 10.55 14.74
CA LEU A 35 -6.72 10.77 16.13
C LEU A 35 -6.48 9.48 16.91
N SER A 36 -5.74 9.57 18.01
CA SER A 36 -5.48 8.42 18.87
C SER A 36 -5.75 8.77 20.34
N ARG A 37 -6.17 7.76 21.10
CA ARG A 37 -6.46 7.91 22.52
C ARG A 37 -6.07 6.63 23.28
N LYS A 38 -5.45 6.84 24.43
CA LYS A 38 -5.24 5.80 25.43
C LYS A 38 -6.52 5.63 26.23
N LEU A 39 -7.15 4.46 26.16
CA LEU A 39 -8.39 4.13 26.87
C LEU A 39 -8.13 3.60 28.29
N SER A 40 -7.04 2.83 28.44
CA SER A 40 -6.56 2.33 29.74
C SER A 40 -5.02 2.30 29.73
N ASP A 41 -4.40 1.85 30.81
CA ASP A 41 -2.95 1.73 30.85
C ASP A 41 -2.40 0.75 29.80
N ASN A 42 -3.20 -0.22 29.41
CA ASN A 42 -2.82 -1.25 28.47
C ASN A 42 -3.44 -1.08 27.07
N THR A 43 -4.51 -0.31 26.94
CA THR A 43 -5.27 -0.23 25.68
C THR A 43 -5.19 1.15 25.05
N SER A 44 -4.78 1.19 23.80
CA SER A 44 -4.83 2.39 22.97
C SER A 44 -5.64 2.13 21.70
N VAL A 45 -6.38 3.14 21.24
CA VAL A 45 -7.14 3.08 20.00
C VAL A 45 -6.79 4.28 19.12
N GLY A 46 -6.87 4.08 17.82
CA GLY A 46 -6.63 5.14 16.84
C GLY A 46 -7.58 5.03 15.66
N VAL A 47 -7.91 6.17 15.11
CA VAL A 47 -8.68 6.32 13.87
C VAL A 47 -7.91 7.25 12.97
N ASN A 48 -7.78 6.88 11.71
CA ASN A 48 -7.22 7.72 10.67
C ASN A 48 -8.26 7.93 9.58
N ALA A 49 -8.43 9.15 9.09
CA ALA A 49 -9.29 9.47 7.96
C ALA A 49 -8.42 9.98 6.82
N ASN A 50 -8.59 9.40 5.63
CA ASN A 50 -7.81 9.70 4.44
C ASN A 50 -8.71 10.22 3.32
N LEU A 51 -8.22 11.21 2.59
CA LEU A 51 -8.70 11.61 1.27
C LEU A 51 -7.70 11.08 0.24
N VAL A 52 -8.21 10.28 -0.68
CA VAL A 52 -7.44 9.62 -1.74
C VAL A 52 -7.77 10.26 -3.07
N ARG A 53 -6.76 10.55 -3.87
CA ARG A 53 -6.92 11.05 -5.24
C ARG A 53 -5.92 10.39 -6.16
N GLU A 54 -6.42 9.94 -7.29
CA GLU A 54 -5.65 9.39 -8.40
C GLU A 54 -5.93 10.19 -9.66
N SER A 55 -4.92 10.40 -10.49
CA SER A 55 -5.09 11.03 -11.79
C SER A 55 -4.18 10.39 -12.83
N PHE A 56 -4.77 10.13 -14.01
CA PHE A 56 -4.11 9.57 -15.18
C PHE A 56 -4.47 10.42 -16.39
N GLY A 57 -3.61 11.33 -16.77
CA GLY A 57 -3.87 12.23 -17.89
C GLY A 57 -5.19 12.98 -17.72
N ARG A 58 -6.19 12.65 -18.55
CA ARG A 58 -7.50 13.33 -18.58
C ARG A 58 -8.59 12.63 -17.74
N VAL A 59 -8.22 11.65 -16.93
CA VAL A 59 -9.15 10.97 -16.01
C VAL A 59 -8.64 11.07 -14.58
N SER A 60 -9.55 11.15 -13.62
CA SER A 60 -9.21 11.16 -12.21
C SER A 60 -10.30 10.46 -11.40
N ALA A 61 -9.88 9.90 -10.26
CA ALA A 61 -10.77 9.35 -9.24
C ALA A 61 -10.44 9.97 -7.89
N SER A 62 -11.42 10.11 -7.03
CA SER A 62 -11.23 10.55 -5.66
C SER A 62 -12.17 9.80 -4.73
N GLY A 63 -11.72 9.58 -3.50
CA GLY A 63 -12.49 8.91 -2.47
C GLY A 63 -11.98 9.22 -1.08
N SER A 64 -12.62 8.61 -0.10
CA SER A 64 -12.22 8.69 1.30
C SER A 64 -12.11 7.30 1.89
N SER A 65 -11.15 7.11 2.79
CA SER A 65 -11.00 5.89 3.55
C SER A 65 -10.75 6.17 5.02
N PHE A 66 -11.02 5.17 5.83
CA PHE A 66 -10.77 5.17 7.26
C PHE A 66 -9.90 3.98 7.63
N ASP A 67 -8.99 4.21 8.57
CA ASP A 67 -8.22 3.15 9.20
C ASP A 67 -8.57 3.13 10.69
N LEU A 68 -8.73 1.94 11.24
CA LEU A 68 -9.06 1.72 12.65
C LEU A 68 -8.00 0.84 13.28
N GLY A 69 -7.43 1.26 14.40
CA GLY A 69 -6.37 0.52 15.08
C GLY A 69 -6.66 0.37 16.57
N VAL A 70 -6.30 -0.80 17.10
CA VAL A 70 -6.30 -1.09 18.53
C VAL A 70 -4.98 -1.74 18.90
N GLN A 71 -4.37 -1.27 19.97
CA GLN A 71 -3.17 -1.86 20.55
C GLN A 71 -3.46 -2.23 22.01
N TYR A 72 -3.03 -3.42 22.41
CA TYR A 72 -3.07 -3.88 23.78
C TYR A 72 -1.67 -4.29 24.25
N LYS A 73 -1.22 -3.69 25.34
CA LYS A 73 0.08 -3.94 25.97
C LYS A 73 -0.03 -4.92 27.11
N GLY A 74 0.97 -5.78 27.27
CA GLY A 74 1.01 -6.73 28.37
C GLY A 74 0.07 -7.91 28.16
N LEU A 75 0.05 -8.48 26.96
CA LEU A 75 -0.77 -9.64 26.62
C LEU A 75 -0.44 -10.84 27.53
N LEU A 76 -1.47 -11.54 28.01
CA LEU A 76 -1.35 -12.69 28.92
C LEU A 76 -0.60 -12.39 30.23
N GLY A 77 -0.56 -11.13 30.67
CA GLY A 77 0.18 -10.71 31.86
C GLY A 77 1.69 -10.58 31.67
N MET A 78 2.17 -10.71 30.44
CA MET A 78 3.59 -10.50 30.08
C MET A 78 3.78 -9.05 29.64
N GLU A 79 4.39 -8.21 30.47
CA GLU A 79 4.56 -6.77 30.25
C GLU A 79 5.28 -6.43 28.93
N ASN A 80 6.07 -7.35 28.40
CA ASN A 80 6.88 -7.18 27.21
C ASN A 80 6.21 -7.71 25.93
N LEU A 81 4.99 -8.26 26.02
CA LEU A 81 4.26 -8.81 24.88
C LEU A 81 3.06 -7.93 24.56
N ASP A 82 3.08 -7.34 23.40
CA ASP A 82 2.01 -6.47 22.90
C ASP A 82 1.33 -7.09 21.69
N ILE A 83 0.03 -6.82 21.52
CA ILE A 83 -0.74 -7.19 20.34
C ILE A 83 -1.40 -5.95 19.74
N GLY A 84 -1.48 -5.91 18.42
CA GLY A 84 -2.15 -4.85 17.69
C GLY A 84 -3.01 -5.40 16.55
N PHE A 85 -4.11 -4.71 16.30
CA PHE A 85 -5.02 -4.98 15.18
C PHE A 85 -5.25 -3.67 14.43
N VAL A 86 -5.23 -3.73 13.10
CA VAL A 86 -5.52 -2.59 12.26
C VAL A 86 -6.37 -3.02 11.07
N LEU A 87 -7.46 -2.30 10.84
CA LEU A 87 -8.23 -2.32 9.60
C LEU A 87 -7.84 -1.09 8.81
N LYS A 88 -7.41 -1.26 7.56
CA LYS A 88 -6.98 -0.16 6.69
C LYS A 88 -7.84 -0.03 5.46
N ASN A 89 -7.91 1.20 4.96
CA ASN A 89 -8.57 1.54 3.71
C ASN A 89 -10.06 1.16 3.65
N PHE A 90 -10.74 1.12 4.78
CA PHE A 90 -12.19 0.97 4.79
C PHE A 90 -12.84 2.24 4.26
N GLY A 91 -13.49 2.16 3.09
CA GLY A 91 -14.04 3.35 2.45
C GLY A 91 -15.07 3.03 1.37
N GLN A 92 -15.53 4.08 0.70
CA GLN A 92 -16.43 3.93 -0.42
C GLN A 92 -15.66 3.61 -1.71
N PRO A 93 -16.26 2.83 -2.62
CA PRO A 93 -15.68 2.61 -3.94
C PRO A 93 -15.36 3.91 -4.66
N MET A 94 -14.24 3.94 -5.34
CA MET A 94 -13.84 5.05 -6.21
C MET A 94 -14.29 4.80 -7.65
N LYS A 95 -14.49 5.87 -8.41
CA LYS A 95 -14.87 5.80 -9.82
C LYS A 95 -14.09 6.85 -10.60
N TYR A 96 -13.49 6.43 -11.72
CA TYR A 96 -12.85 7.37 -12.61
C TYR A 96 -13.87 8.20 -13.35
N GLY A 97 -13.58 9.49 -13.49
CA GLY A 97 -14.31 10.46 -14.30
C GLY A 97 -13.34 11.36 -15.06
N GLY A 98 -13.83 12.03 -16.08
CA GLY A 98 -13.03 12.97 -16.85
C GLY A 98 -13.29 12.86 -18.36
N GLU A 99 -12.66 13.75 -19.11
CA GLU A 99 -12.81 13.83 -20.57
C GLU A 99 -12.16 12.64 -21.29
N GLY A 100 -11.18 11.99 -20.67
CA GLY A 100 -10.53 10.81 -21.23
C GLY A 100 -11.44 9.59 -21.38
N LEU A 101 -12.63 9.60 -20.77
CA LEU A 101 -13.66 8.56 -20.92
C LEU A 101 -14.60 8.81 -22.11
N GLY A 102 -14.34 9.84 -22.92
CA GLY A 102 -15.13 10.13 -24.10
C GLY A 102 -14.71 9.28 -25.29
N ILE A 103 -15.67 8.73 -26.00
CA ILE A 103 -15.48 8.04 -27.27
C ILE A 103 -16.27 8.72 -28.38
N LEU A 104 -15.67 8.80 -29.57
CA LEU A 104 -16.40 9.15 -30.79
C LEU A 104 -17.02 7.88 -31.36
N ALA A 105 -18.33 7.81 -31.42
CA ALA A 105 -19.02 6.64 -31.92
C ALA A 105 -20.21 7.06 -32.80
N ASN A 106 -20.56 6.20 -33.76
CA ASN A 106 -21.75 6.33 -34.55
C ASN A 106 -22.86 5.46 -33.93
N ALA A 107 -23.90 6.09 -33.41
CA ALA A 107 -25.03 5.35 -32.86
C ALA A 107 -25.82 4.68 -33.97
N GLN A 108 -25.87 3.35 -33.97
CA GLN A 108 -26.74 2.53 -34.80
C GLN A 108 -26.54 2.58 -36.34
N GLY A 109 -25.33 2.48 -36.82
CA GLY A 109 -25.03 2.15 -38.21
C GLY A 109 -25.97 2.87 -39.22
N GLY A 110 -25.60 4.04 -39.65
CA GLY A 110 -26.36 4.83 -40.61
C GLY A 110 -25.64 6.15 -40.91
N ASP A 111 -26.14 6.92 -41.84
CA ASP A 111 -25.58 8.23 -42.22
C ASP A 111 -25.68 9.32 -41.13
N ARG A 112 -25.61 8.94 -39.86
CA ARG A 112 -25.58 9.91 -38.77
C ARG A 112 -24.16 10.41 -38.52
N PRO A 113 -23.99 11.68 -38.16
CA PRO A 113 -22.67 12.20 -37.79
C PRO A 113 -22.13 11.44 -36.55
N VAL A 114 -20.82 11.28 -36.48
CA VAL A 114 -20.12 10.74 -35.32
C VAL A 114 -20.34 11.71 -34.17
N GLU A 115 -20.86 11.20 -33.08
CA GLU A 115 -21.14 11.95 -31.87
C GLU A 115 -20.20 11.51 -30.73
N PHE A 116 -19.99 12.42 -29.80
CA PHE A 116 -19.16 12.18 -28.64
C PHE A 116 -20.01 11.56 -27.53
N TYR A 117 -19.65 10.34 -27.12
CA TYR A 117 -20.29 9.62 -26.01
C TYR A 117 -19.35 9.55 -24.82
N LYS A 118 -19.85 9.83 -23.63
CA LYS A 118 -19.13 9.61 -22.38
C LYS A 118 -19.39 8.17 -21.93
N VAL A 119 -18.32 7.42 -21.75
CA VAL A 119 -18.37 6.07 -21.15
C VAL A 119 -18.26 6.20 -19.64
N ASP A 120 -19.14 5.53 -18.94
CA ASP A 120 -19.04 5.42 -17.48
C ASP A 120 -18.05 4.33 -17.10
N ALA A 121 -17.02 4.68 -16.32
CA ALA A 121 -16.10 3.70 -15.75
C ALA A 121 -16.80 2.86 -14.66
N ALA A 122 -16.39 1.62 -14.48
CA ALA A 122 -16.80 0.83 -13.33
C ALA A 122 -16.23 1.43 -12.04
N ALA A 123 -16.97 1.29 -10.96
CA ALA A 123 -16.45 1.60 -9.65
C ALA A 123 -15.50 0.48 -9.19
N PHE A 124 -14.49 0.82 -8.40
CA PHE A 124 -13.54 -0.10 -7.80
C PHE A 124 -13.39 0.18 -6.31
N ASP A 125 -13.23 -0.86 -5.53
CA ASP A 125 -13.05 -0.75 -4.10
C ASP A 125 -11.63 -0.32 -3.76
N LEU A 126 -11.46 0.34 -2.61
CA LEU A 126 -10.15 0.60 -2.06
C LEU A 126 -9.51 -0.72 -1.56
N PRO A 127 -8.18 -0.85 -1.60
CA PRO A 127 -7.48 -2.06 -1.17
C PRO A 127 -7.59 -2.22 0.36
N PHE A 128 -8.66 -2.87 0.80
CA PHE A 128 -8.89 -3.17 2.20
C PHE A 128 -7.84 -4.15 2.74
N LEU A 129 -7.30 -3.84 3.91
CA LEU A 129 -6.29 -4.65 4.59
C LEU A 129 -6.69 -4.88 6.04
N PHE A 130 -6.42 -6.08 6.53
CA PHE A 130 -6.45 -6.41 7.95
C PHE A 130 -5.07 -6.83 8.40
N ASP A 131 -4.50 -6.10 9.37
CA ASP A 131 -3.23 -6.45 10.00
C ASP A 131 -3.47 -6.91 11.43
N MET A 132 -2.80 -8.00 11.80
CA MET A 132 -2.65 -8.46 13.17
C MET A 132 -1.17 -8.59 13.49
N GLY A 133 -0.71 -7.88 14.51
CA GLY A 133 0.70 -7.86 14.90
C GLY A 133 0.92 -8.26 16.35
N LEU A 134 1.98 -9.02 16.59
CA LEU A 134 2.54 -9.30 17.90
C LEU A 134 3.93 -8.67 17.99
N SER A 135 4.24 -8.03 19.11
CA SER A 135 5.54 -7.47 19.40
C SER A 135 6.02 -7.95 20.75
N TYR A 136 7.25 -8.42 20.83
CA TYR A 136 7.88 -8.88 22.06
C TYR A 136 9.22 -8.18 22.26
N ASN A 137 9.36 -7.47 23.38
CA ASN A 137 10.62 -6.82 23.76
C ASN A 137 11.38 -7.66 24.78
N ILE A 138 12.64 -7.96 24.49
CA ILE A 138 13.53 -8.68 25.40
C ILE A 138 14.92 -8.05 25.40
N ALA A 139 15.35 -7.55 26.54
CA ALA A 139 16.70 -7.01 26.74
C ALA A 139 17.13 -5.97 25.69
N GLY A 140 16.21 -5.13 25.23
CA GLY A 140 16.46 -4.11 24.20
C GLY A 140 16.36 -4.60 22.77
N ALA A 141 16.08 -5.88 22.55
CA ALA A 141 15.70 -6.42 21.25
C ALA A 141 14.17 -6.43 21.10
N ASP A 142 13.70 -5.95 19.96
CA ASP A 142 12.29 -5.94 19.57
C ASP A 142 12.06 -7.02 18.52
N LEU A 143 11.20 -7.98 18.82
CA LEU A 143 10.78 -9.01 17.87
C LEU A 143 9.34 -8.76 17.47
N GLY A 144 9.06 -8.84 16.18
CA GLY A 144 7.73 -8.61 15.61
C GLY A 144 7.28 -9.75 14.71
N LEU A 145 6.00 -10.07 14.80
CA LEU A 145 5.30 -10.94 13.88
C LEU A 145 4.03 -10.24 13.43
N THR A 146 3.83 -10.09 12.12
CA THR A 146 2.62 -9.48 11.57
C THR A 146 2.03 -10.37 10.49
N TYR A 147 0.75 -10.63 10.62
CA TYR A 147 -0.07 -11.22 9.57
C TYR A 147 -0.90 -10.11 8.91
N THR A 148 -0.87 -10.02 7.59
CA THR A 148 -1.65 -9.10 6.79
C THR A 148 -2.54 -9.88 5.85
N SER A 149 -3.85 -9.70 5.97
CA SER A 149 -4.81 -10.21 4.98
C SER A 149 -5.14 -9.11 3.99
N ASN A 150 -4.96 -9.42 2.70
CA ASN A 150 -5.12 -8.51 1.58
C ASN A 150 -6.38 -8.83 0.78
N TYR A 151 -7.19 -7.83 0.47
CA TYR A 151 -8.39 -8.02 -0.35
C TYR A 151 -8.08 -8.34 -1.82
N TYR A 152 -7.03 -7.74 -2.39
CA TYR A 152 -6.67 -7.89 -3.81
C TYR A 152 -5.38 -8.70 -4.06
N ALA A 153 -4.69 -9.10 -3.00
CA ALA A 153 -3.43 -9.83 -3.11
C ALA A 153 -3.42 -11.03 -2.16
N THR A 154 -2.36 -11.81 -2.21
CA THR A 154 -2.12 -12.89 -1.26
C THR A 154 -1.88 -12.35 0.15
N ASP A 155 -2.28 -13.13 1.15
CA ASP A 155 -1.98 -12.83 2.54
C ASP A 155 -0.48 -12.86 2.78
N GLU A 156 -0.01 -12.03 3.71
CA GLU A 156 1.41 -11.84 3.99
C GLU A 156 1.72 -12.17 5.45
N LEU A 157 2.85 -12.82 5.65
CA LEU A 157 3.44 -13.02 6.98
C LEU A 157 4.78 -12.29 7.04
N LYS A 158 4.93 -11.44 8.08
CA LYS A 158 6.10 -10.59 8.26
C LYS A 158 6.74 -10.86 9.60
N PHE A 159 8.04 -11.09 9.59
CA PHE A 159 8.86 -11.19 10.79
C PHE A 159 9.79 -9.98 10.86
N SER A 160 10.02 -9.48 12.04
CA SER A 160 10.99 -8.42 12.26
C SER A 160 11.79 -8.64 13.53
N ALA A 161 13.04 -8.22 13.50
CA ALA A 161 13.89 -8.13 14.67
C ALA A 161 14.64 -6.80 14.65
N GLY A 162 14.64 -6.11 15.76
CA GLY A 162 15.33 -4.84 15.95
C GLY A 162 16.13 -4.83 17.24
N TYR A 163 17.14 -3.98 17.30
CA TYR A 163 17.91 -3.74 18.51
C TYR A 163 18.25 -2.27 18.65
N THR A 164 17.99 -1.73 19.85
CA THR A 164 18.27 -0.33 20.17
C THR A 164 19.52 -0.22 21.01
N LEU A 165 20.54 0.44 20.47
CA LEU A 165 21.83 0.67 21.10
C LEU A 165 21.77 1.94 21.94
N ALA A 166 21.84 1.78 23.26
CA ALA A 166 21.93 2.88 24.25
C ALA A 166 20.87 4.00 24.08
N GLY A 167 19.75 3.72 23.43
CA GLY A 167 18.71 4.71 23.13
C GLY A 167 19.14 5.80 22.14
N LEU A 168 20.21 5.57 21.36
CA LEU A 168 20.73 6.52 20.37
C LEU A 168 20.54 6.06 18.94
N ALA A 169 20.75 4.78 18.71
CA ALA A 169 20.63 4.19 17.39
C ALA A 169 19.87 2.88 17.46
N SER A 170 19.09 2.58 16.45
CA SER A 170 18.48 1.25 16.29
C SER A 170 18.78 0.69 14.92
N VAL A 171 18.90 -0.61 14.85
CA VAL A 171 19.00 -1.37 13.61
C VAL A 171 17.90 -2.41 13.61
N SER A 172 17.36 -2.68 12.44
CA SER A 172 16.29 -3.67 12.28
C SER A 172 16.47 -4.46 10.98
N VAL A 173 15.99 -5.68 11.03
CA VAL A 173 15.85 -6.56 9.88
C VAL A 173 14.43 -7.07 9.85
N GLY A 174 13.84 -7.14 8.67
CA GLY A 174 12.52 -7.72 8.46
C GLY A 174 12.57 -8.75 7.34
N MET A 175 11.66 -9.70 7.40
CA MET A 175 11.43 -10.67 6.34
C MET A 175 9.94 -10.72 6.06
N GLN A 176 9.56 -10.64 4.81
CA GLN A 176 8.19 -10.81 4.35
C GLN A 176 8.11 -12.06 3.47
N SER A 177 7.03 -12.81 3.66
CA SER A 177 6.64 -13.93 2.81
C SER A 177 5.15 -13.82 2.53
N SER A 178 4.78 -13.79 1.27
CA SER A 178 3.39 -13.91 0.83
C SER A 178 3.04 -15.38 0.61
N GLY A 179 1.77 -15.72 0.80
CA GLY A 179 1.27 -17.09 0.56
C GLY A 179 1.49 -17.51 -0.89
N VAL A 180 1.72 -18.79 -1.08
CA VAL A 180 1.97 -19.42 -2.38
C VAL A 180 0.82 -19.14 -3.35
N ALA A 181 1.21 -18.85 -4.60
CA ALA A 181 0.42 -18.67 -5.80
C ALA A 181 -1.07 -19.07 -5.73
N GLN A 182 -1.93 -18.11 -6.01
CA GLN A 182 -3.32 -18.41 -6.30
C GLN A 182 -3.40 -19.24 -7.58
N THR A 183 -4.05 -20.39 -7.49
CA THR A 183 -4.49 -21.11 -8.67
C THR A 183 -5.55 -20.26 -9.37
N LEU A 184 -5.17 -19.58 -10.44
CA LEU A 184 -6.12 -18.87 -11.28
C LEU A 184 -6.93 -19.91 -12.05
N GLU A 185 -8.09 -20.29 -11.53
CA GLU A 185 -9.09 -21.01 -12.30
C GLU A 185 -9.63 -20.08 -13.39
N HIS A 186 -9.07 -20.16 -14.57
CA HIS A 186 -9.61 -19.50 -15.75
C HIS A 186 -10.77 -20.35 -16.29
N LYS A 187 -11.97 -20.05 -15.84
CA LYS A 187 -13.19 -20.64 -16.37
C LYS A 187 -13.57 -19.93 -17.67
N ALA A 188 -12.94 -20.33 -18.77
CA ALA A 188 -13.42 -19.94 -20.09
C ALA A 188 -14.58 -20.90 -20.47
N GLY A 189 -15.72 -20.34 -20.84
CA GLY A 189 -16.91 -21.11 -21.22
C GLY A 189 -16.79 -21.75 -22.59
N SER A 190 -16.14 -22.88 -22.67
CA SER A 190 -16.37 -23.97 -23.65
C SER A 190 -15.47 -25.16 -23.33
N ALA A 191 -15.95 -26.32 -23.66
CA ALA A 191 -15.76 -27.63 -23.14
C ALA A 191 -14.39 -28.32 -23.29
N ASP A 192 -13.25 -27.70 -23.36
CA ASP A 192 -11.95 -28.38 -23.40
C ASP A 192 -10.82 -27.47 -22.96
N TYR A 193 -10.84 -27.02 -21.70
CA TYR A 193 -9.68 -26.39 -21.10
C TYR A 193 -9.16 -27.23 -19.93
N GLU A 194 -8.00 -27.83 -20.12
CA GLU A 194 -7.20 -28.38 -19.05
C GLU A 194 -6.83 -27.24 -18.07
N THR A 195 -7.11 -27.47 -16.80
CA THR A 195 -6.60 -26.62 -15.71
C THR A 195 -5.09 -26.72 -15.69
N THR A 196 -4.42 -25.75 -16.25
CA THR A 196 -2.97 -25.66 -16.11
C THR A 196 -2.70 -24.99 -14.77
N GLU A 197 -2.19 -25.74 -13.81
CA GLU A 197 -1.54 -25.16 -12.64
C GLU A 197 -0.33 -24.34 -13.12
N VAL A 198 -0.46 -23.04 -13.10
CA VAL A 198 0.67 -22.17 -13.40
C VAL A 198 1.47 -21.98 -12.12
N THR A 199 2.33 -22.97 -11.85
CA THR A 199 3.38 -22.87 -10.84
C THR A 199 4.60 -22.27 -11.51
N GLY A 200 4.84 -20.99 -11.31
CA GLY A 200 6.04 -20.33 -11.83
C GLY A 200 6.57 -19.31 -10.85
N ASP A 201 7.88 -19.21 -10.72
CA ASP A 201 8.60 -18.26 -9.86
C ASP A 201 8.27 -16.78 -10.14
N TRP A 202 7.56 -16.48 -11.22
CA TRP A 202 7.15 -15.15 -11.65
C TRP A 202 5.89 -14.61 -10.97
N TYR A 203 5.25 -15.42 -10.10
CA TYR A 203 4.16 -14.98 -9.20
C TYR A 203 4.64 -14.67 -7.78
N THR A 204 5.92 -14.62 -7.52
CA THR A 204 6.43 -14.16 -6.23
C THR A 204 6.09 -12.67 -6.08
N ASN A 205 5.55 -12.32 -4.92
CA ASN A 205 5.34 -10.92 -4.59
C ASN A 205 6.72 -10.22 -4.61
N PRO A 206 6.93 -9.17 -5.41
CA PRO A 206 8.23 -8.50 -5.49
C PRO A 206 8.70 -7.92 -4.16
N SER A 207 7.80 -7.74 -3.18
CA SER A 207 8.15 -7.33 -1.82
C SER A 207 8.52 -8.48 -0.89
N ASP A 208 8.44 -9.76 -1.34
CA ASP A 208 8.94 -10.89 -0.57
C ASP A 208 10.45 -10.82 -0.48
N GLY A 209 10.98 -10.97 0.72
CA GLY A 209 12.40 -10.91 0.94
C GLY A 209 12.79 -10.26 2.26
N VAL A 210 14.04 -9.86 2.35
CA VAL A 210 14.64 -9.30 3.56
C VAL A 210 14.77 -7.80 3.40
N SER A 211 14.25 -7.07 4.38
CA SER A 211 14.35 -5.62 4.51
C SER A 211 15.31 -5.24 5.65
N PHE A 212 15.89 -4.05 5.55
CA PHE A 212 16.79 -3.50 6.56
C PHE A 212 16.33 -2.12 6.97
N GLY A 213 16.54 -1.79 8.24
CA GLY A 213 16.25 -0.46 8.78
C GLY A 213 17.32 -0.01 9.75
N ALA A 214 17.53 1.30 9.80
CA ALA A 214 18.36 1.97 10.78
C ALA A 214 17.69 3.27 11.22
N SER A 215 17.79 3.59 12.51
CA SER A 215 17.27 4.83 13.07
C SER A 215 18.33 5.50 13.96
N LEU A 216 18.39 6.82 13.92
CA LEU A 216 19.24 7.62 14.79
C LEU A 216 18.36 8.61 15.57
N ASP A 217 18.45 8.54 16.89
CA ASP A 217 17.86 9.52 17.79
C ASP A 217 18.88 10.66 18.03
N LEU A 218 18.57 11.82 17.49
CA LEU A 218 19.39 13.02 17.59
C LEU A 218 18.99 13.92 18.77
N SER A 219 18.07 13.51 19.62
CA SER A 219 17.54 14.32 20.73
C SER A 219 18.63 14.78 21.68
N ARG A 220 19.60 13.89 21.98
CA ARG A 220 20.74 14.23 22.83
C ARG A 220 21.73 15.22 22.21
N LEU A 221 21.80 15.29 20.88
CA LEU A 221 22.71 16.17 20.16
C LEU A 221 22.10 17.54 19.89
N THR A 222 20.80 17.56 19.61
CA THR A 222 20.10 18.78 19.15
C THR A 222 19.28 19.46 20.25
N GLY A 223 19.00 18.77 21.36
CA GLY A 223 18.08 19.22 22.39
C GLY A 223 16.61 19.23 21.95
N MET A 224 16.32 18.76 20.75
CA MET A 224 14.98 18.59 20.19
C MET A 224 14.70 17.08 20.03
N ASN A 225 13.46 16.66 20.24
CA ASN A 225 13.07 15.24 19.99
C ASN A 225 13.07 14.96 18.48
N LEU A 226 14.25 14.78 17.91
CA LEU A 226 14.50 14.57 16.49
C LEU A 226 15.04 13.18 16.27
N SER A 227 14.40 12.40 15.38
CA SER A 227 14.95 11.15 14.88
C SER A 227 14.99 11.13 13.35
N VAL A 228 15.95 10.40 12.82
CA VAL A 228 16.10 10.12 11.39
C VAL A 228 16.07 8.61 11.19
N ASP A 229 15.16 8.15 10.35
CA ASP A 229 14.96 6.75 10.07
C ASP A 229 15.28 6.48 8.60
N TYR A 230 15.98 5.40 8.33
CA TYR A 230 16.24 4.88 7.00
C TYR A 230 15.75 3.44 6.91
N SER A 231 15.06 3.10 5.83
CA SER A 231 14.69 1.71 5.55
C SER A 231 14.91 1.36 4.08
N MET A 232 15.24 0.12 3.84
CA MET A 232 15.51 -0.44 2.52
C MET A 232 14.74 -1.76 2.38
N LEU A 233 13.96 -1.86 1.31
CA LEU A 233 13.21 -3.05 0.92
C LEU A 233 13.60 -3.41 -0.51
N PRO A 234 14.31 -4.53 -0.72
CA PRO A 234 14.51 -5.08 -2.06
C PRO A 234 13.18 -5.50 -2.68
N MET A 235 12.98 -5.15 -3.96
CA MET A 235 11.75 -5.39 -4.71
C MET A 235 12.01 -6.34 -5.91
N GLY A 236 12.96 -7.27 -5.79
CA GLY A 236 13.32 -8.17 -6.87
C GLY A 236 13.74 -7.42 -8.14
N ASP A 237 13.14 -7.77 -9.26
CA ASP A 237 13.41 -7.17 -10.57
C ASP A 237 13.04 -5.67 -10.65
N PHE A 238 12.21 -5.17 -9.74
CA PHE A 238 11.87 -3.76 -9.64
C PHE A 238 12.91 -2.92 -8.87
N GLY A 239 14.03 -3.54 -8.49
CA GLY A 239 15.13 -2.85 -7.80
C GLY A 239 14.95 -2.77 -6.29
N THR A 240 15.17 -1.60 -5.71
CA THR A 240 15.14 -1.41 -4.25
C THR A 240 14.33 -0.17 -3.89
N ASN A 241 13.38 -0.34 -3.00
CA ASN A 241 12.65 0.77 -2.40
C ASN A 241 13.39 1.26 -1.14
N SER A 242 13.77 2.55 -1.12
CA SER A 242 14.46 3.17 0.01
C SER A 242 13.63 4.33 0.55
N ILE A 243 13.45 4.37 1.85
CA ILE A 243 12.68 5.40 2.53
C ILE A 243 13.57 6.09 3.55
N VAL A 244 13.62 7.41 3.50
CA VAL A 244 14.20 8.26 4.54
C VAL A 244 13.06 9.02 5.21
N ALA A 245 12.97 8.93 6.52
CA ALA A 245 11.97 9.65 7.30
C ALA A 245 12.64 10.48 8.39
N MET A 246 12.06 11.63 8.68
CA MET A 246 12.47 12.49 9.78
C MET A 246 11.26 12.71 10.69
N ARG A 247 11.44 12.51 11.98
CA ARG A 247 10.40 12.72 12.98
C ARG A 247 10.84 13.79 13.94
N LEU A 248 10.01 14.80 14.12
CA LEU A 248 10.17 15.87 15.11
C LEU A 248 8.95 15.82 16.05
N ALA A 249 9.20 15.72 17.35
CA ALA A 249 8.18 15.80 18.38
C ALA A 249 8.46 16.97 19.33
N TYR A 250 7.41 17.68 19.76
CA TYR A 250 7.50 18.80 20.73
C TYR A 250 6.99 18.34 22.09
#